data_8dc6c5762463e7d8e09c9e974f27fa00
#
_entry.id   8dc6c5762463e7d8e09c9e974f27fa00
#
_cell.length_a   1.000
_cell.length_b   1.000
_cell.length_c   1.000
_cell.angle_alpha   90.00
_cell.angle_beta   90.00
_cell.angle_gamma   90.00
#
_symmetry.space_group_name_H-M   'P 1'
#
loop_
_entity.id
_entity.type
_entity.pdbx_description
1 polymer ?
#
loop_
_entity_poly.entity_id
_entity_poly.type
_entity_poly.pdbx_seq_one_letter_code
_entity_poly.pdbx_strand_id
1 'polypeptide(L)'
;KIAKFEGAYHGTHDWVLVSVSPDPAQAGSRKRPKSVAWSAGVPPAVLKHVLVLPWNDLAACTAILEKHAADLAALIIDPMLANAGMVPAREGFLEGLREVTARLGILLIFDEVISFRVASGGAQERFGIRPDLTTLGKIIGGGLAVGAFGGRADVMNFYDPRGGRGRINHGGTFNANPLTMAGGVATLEQLTAQAYARLDALGNRLRDGVRRMLKRKKHPGQVT
;
A
#
# COMPACT_ATOMS: atom_id res chain seq x y z
N LYS A 1 4.56 -4.39 -16.86
CA LYS A 1 5.06 -3.42 -15.87
C LYS A 1 4.16 -3.36 -14.66
N ILE A 2 4.65 -2.77 -13.57
CA ILE A 2 3.85 -2.35 -12.42
C ILE A 2 4.03 -0.86 -12.18
N ALA A 3 3.05 -0.22 -11.52
CA ALA A 3 3.16 1.14 -11.04
C ALA A 3 3.15 1.18 -9.51
N LYS A 4 3.86 2.14 -8.92
CA LYS A 4 3.86 2.43 -7.49
C LYS A 4 4.07 3.92 -7.24
N PHE A 5 3.87 4.39 -6.04
CA PHE A 5 4.08 5.79 -5.70
C PHE A 5 5.50 6.07 -5.22
N GLU A 6 6.02 7.26 -5.56
CA GLU A 6 7.24 7.78 -4.95
C GLU A 6 7.05 7.90 -3.44
N GLY A 7 8.06 7.50 -2.68
CA GLY A 7 7.99 7.49 -1.22
C GLY A 7 7.33 6.25 -0.60
N ALA A 8 6.64 5.43 -1.39
CA ALA A 8 5.99 4.22 -0.88
C ALA A 8 6.98 3.06 -0.69
N TYR A 9 6.80 2.30 0.39
CA TYR A 9 7.56 1.09 0.69
C TYR A 9 6.63 -0.12 0.72
N HIS A 10 6.96 -1.15 -0.04
CA HIS A 10 6.16 -2.38 -0.19
C HIS A 10 6.97 -3.65 0.06
N GLY A 11 7.95 -3.59 0.96
CA GLY A 11 8.86 -4.71 1.26
C GLY A 11 10.15 -4.68 0.44
N THR A 12 10.92 -5.78 0.51
CA THR A 12 12.30 -5.84 0.00
C THR A 12 12.45 -6.58 -1.34
N HIS A 13 11.35 -6.81 -2.05
CA HIS A 13 11.38 -7.36 -3.39
C HIS A 13 11.90 -6.31 -4.39
N ASP A 14 12.79 -6.68 -5.30
CA ASP A 14 13.46 -5.75 -6.23
C ASP A 14 12.50 -4.82 -6.98
N TRP A 15 11.36 -5.34 -7.44
CA TRP A 15 10.36 -4.58 -8.19
C TRP A 15 9.68 -3.47 -7.38
N VAL A 16 9.76 -3.51 -6.07
CA VAL A 16 9.18 -2.49 -5.18
C VAL A 16 10.24 -1.67 -4.45
N LEU A 17 11.52 -2.08 -4.51
CA LEU A 17 12.66 -1.31 -4.01
C LEU A 17 13.07 -0.19 -4.98
N VAL A 18 12.07 0.50 -5.53
CA VAL A 18 12.23 1.59 -6.50
C VAL A 18 11.61 2.85 -5.93
N SER A 19 12.36 3.93 -5.93
CA SER A 19 11.94 5.28 -5.50
C SER A 19 11.26 5.32 -4.13
N VAL A 20 11.78 4.55 -3.16
CA VAL A 20 11.30 4.54 -1.76
C VAL A 20 11.71 5.83 -1.03
N SER A 21 12.96 6.25 -1.20
CA SER A 21 13.50 7.52 -0.70
C SER A 21 14.56 7.99 -1.70
N PRO A 22 14.17 8.41 -2.91
CA PRO A 22 15.13 8.78 -3.94
C PRO A 22 15.85 10.08 -3.57
N ASP A 23 17.12 10.17 -3.96
CA ASP A 23 17.84 11.45 -3.94
C ASP A 23 17.06 12.46 -4.79
N PRO A 24 16.74 13.66 -4.27
CA PRO A 24 16.04 14.70 -5.02
C PRO A 24 16.68 15.03 -6.37
N ALA A 25 18.01 14.96 -6.48
CA ALA A 25 18.72 15.17 -7.74
C ALA A 25 18.43 14.10 -8.80
N GLN A 26 18.02 12.90 -8.38
CA GLN A 26 17.75 11.76 -9.25
C GLN A 26 16.25 11.51 -9.44
N ALA A 27 15.42 11.99 -8.53
CA ALA A 27 13.98 11.70 -8.45
C ALA A 27 13.17 12.12 -9.69
N GLY A 28 13.69 13.03 -10.52
CA GLY A 28 12.97 13.59 -11.65
C GLY A 28 12.14 14.80 -11.26
N SER A 29 11.08 15.09 -12.02
CA SER A 29 10.18 16.19 -11.68
C SER A 29 9.00 15.70 -10.85
N ARG A 30 8.41 16.62 -10.07
CA ARG A 30 7.21 16.32 -9.25
C ARG A 30 6.04 15.69 -10.05
N LYS A 31 5.88 16.07 -11.32
CA LYS A 31 4.82 15.51 -12.19
C LYS A 31 5.25 14.25 -12.94
N ARG A 32 6.53 13.96 -12.98
CA ARG A 32 7.10 12.81 -13.71
C ARG A 32 8.28 12.24 -12.91
N PRO A 33 7.99 11.56 -11.78
CA PRO A 33 9.01 10.90 -10.99
C PRO A 33 9.78 9.88 -11.82
N LYS A 34 11.06 9.71 -11.55
CA LYS A 34 11.90 8.68 -12.18
C LYS A 34 11.95 7.43 -11.31
N SER A 35 12.13 6.30 -11.95
CA SER A 35 12.42 5.02 -11.29
C SER A 35 13.88 5.01 -10.87
N VAL A 36 14.13 5.15 -9.57
CA VAL A 36 15.47 5.18 -8.96
C VAL A 36 15.62 3.95 -8.05
N ALA A 37 16.70 3.19 -8.23
CA ALA A 37 16.98 2.06 -7.33
C ALA A 37 17.19 2.55 -5.90
N TRP A 38 16.51 1.95 -4.93
CA TRP A 38 16.71 2.28 -3.51
C TRP A 38 17.92 1.57 -2.91
N SER A 39 18.33 0.43 -3.50
CA SER A 39 19.46 -0.37 -3.06
C SER A 39 20.40 -0.64 -4.23
N ALA A 40 21.70 -0.67 -3.97
CA ALA A 40 22.73 -1.00 -4.97
C ALA A 40 22.54 -2.38 -5.62
N GLY A 41 21.87 -3.32 -4.94
CA GLY A 41 21.59 -4.66 -5.45
C GLY A 41 20.41 -4.75 -6.42
N VAL A 42 19.60 -3.70 -6.60
CA VAL A 42 18.47 -3.72 -7.53
C VAL A 42 18.99 -3.72 -8.97
N PRO A 43 18.68 -4.75 -9.79
CA PRO A 43 19.15 -4.82 -11.17
C PRO A 43 18.61 -3.65 -12.02
N PRO A 44 19.42 -2.99 -12.84
CA PRO A 44 18.96 -1.87 -13.68
C PRO A 44 17.80 -2.23 -14.62
N ALA A 45 17.68 -3.50 -15.02
CA ALA A 45 16.59 -3.99 -15.85
C ALA A 45 15.22 -3.82 -15.16
N VAL A 46 15.16 -3.96 -13.82
CA VAL A 46 13.92 -3.81 -13.04
C VAL A 46 13.36 -2.40 -13.17
N LEU A 47 14.21 -1.37 -13.19
CA LEU A 47 13.78 0.03 -13.28
C LEU A 47 12.96 0.32 -14.55
N LYS A 48 13.17 -0.43 -15.63
CA LYS A 48 12.40 -0.30 -16.89
C LYS A 48 10.98 -0.85 -16.78
N HIS A 49 10.73 -1.66 -15.77
CA HIS A 49 9.45 -2.34 -15.55
C HIS A 49 8.63 -1.74 -14.40
N VAL A 50 9.16 -0.74 -13.72
CA VAL A 50 8.45 -0.06 -12.62
C VAL A 50 8.21 1.39 -12.99
N LEU A 51 6.94 1.79 -13.00
CA LEU A 51 6.52 3.18 -13.17
C LEU A 51 6.34 3.82 -11.80
N VAL A 52 6.85 5.03 -11.65
CA VAL A 52 6.70 5.80 -10.40
C VAL A 52 5.69 6.91 -10.62
N LEU A 53 4.71 7.00 -9.73
CA LEU A 53 3.62 7.96 -9.77
C LEU A 53 3.77 9.02 -8.68
N PRO A 54 3.36 10.27 -8.95
CA PRO A 54 3.34 11.32 -7.94
C PRO A 54 2.15 11.16 -6.99
N TRP A 55 2.40 11.28 -5.67
CA TRP A 55 1.33 11.22 -4.67
C TRP A 55 0.44 12.46 -4.72
N ASN A 56 -0.88 12.25 -4.61
CA ASN A 56 -1.88 13.33 -4.58
C ASN A 56 -1.94 14.22 -5.85
N ASP A 57 -1.50 13.71 -7.00
CA ASP A 57 -1.67 14.37 -8.30
C ASP A 57 -2.37 13.41 -9.27
N LEU A 58 -3.71 13.33 -9.17
CA LEU A 58 -4.53 12.41 -9.97
C LEU A 58 -4.37 12.65 -11.47
N ALA A 59 -4.27 13.89 -11.90
CA ALA A 59 -4.14 14.22 -13.32
C ALA A 59 -2.82 13.68 -13.91
N ALA A 60 -1.70 13.86 -13.19
CA ALA A 60 -0.41 13.32 -13.61
C ALA A 60 -0.41 11.78 -13.56
N CYS A 61 -1.01 11.18 -12.51
CA CYS A 61 -1.17 9.72 -12.42
C CYS A 61 -1.96 9.17 -13.61
N THR A 62 -3.11 9.76 -13.93
CA THR A 62 -3.96 9.36 -15.05
C THR A 62 -3.19 9.40 -16.36
N ALA A 63 -2.50 10.51 -16.66
CA ALA A 63 -1.73 10.65 -17.88
C ALA A 63 -0.60 9.59 -18.01
N ILE A 64 0.06 9.24 -16.89
CA ILE A 64 1.10 8.20 -16.89
C ILE A 64 0.48 6.82 -17.09
N LEU A 65 -0.62 6.49 -16.38
CA LEU A 65 -1.31 5.21 -16.50
C LEU A 65 -1.85 4.97 -17.91
N GLU A 66 -2.52 5.97 -18.49
CA GLU A 66 -3.05 5.91 -19.87
C GLU A 66 -1.96 5.68 -20.90
N LYS A 67 -0.85 6.40 -20.79
CA LYS A 67 0.31 6.25 -21.69
C LYS A 67 0.88 4.83 -21.69
N HIS A 68 0.79 4.13 -20.57
CA HIS A 68 1.40 2.80 -20.36
C HIS A 68 0.38 1.67 -20.20
N ALA A 69 -0.90 1.93 -20.43
CA ALA A 69 -1.98 0.98 -20.18
C ALA A 69 -1.76 -0.39 -20.87
N ALA A 70 -1.21 -0.40 -22.09
CA ALA A 70 -1.02 -1.61 -22.87
C ALA A 70 -0.01 -2.61 -22.25
N ASP A 71 0.90 -2.14 -21.40
CA ASP A 71 1.96 -2.98 -20.82
C ASP A 71 2.01 -2.92 -19.28
N LEU A 72 0.97 -2.33 -18.65
CA LEU A 72 0.86 -2.15 -17.21
C LEU A 72 -0.12 -3.15 -16.61
N ALA A 73 0.38 -4.08 -15.79
CA ALA A 73 -0.44 -5.11 -15.15
C ALA A 73 -1.16 -4.61 -13.89
N ALA A 74 -0.48 -3.84 -13.06
CA ALA A 74 -1.00 -3.45 -11.75
C ALA A 74 -0.44 -2.11 -11.27
N LEU A 75 -1.24 -1.45 -10.41
CA LEU A 75 -0.85 -0.34 -9.55
C LEU A 75 -0.90 -0.81 -8.09
N ILE A 76 0.24 -0.76 -7.39
CA ILE A 76 0.29 -1.00 -5.94
C ILE A 76 0.33 0.34 -5.20
N ILE A 77 -0.48 0.46 -4.15
CA ILE A 77 -0.61 1.67 -3.34
C ILE A 77 -0.71 1.33 -1.85
N ASP A 78 0.07 2.01 -1.02
CA ASP A 78 -0.20 2.15 0.41
C ASP A 78 -1.19 3.32 0.57
N PRO A 79 -2.47 3.09 0.94
CA PRO A 79 -3.51 4.12 0.90
C PRO A 79 -3.28 5.27 1.90
N MET A 80 -2.29 5.16 2.78
CA MET A 80 -1.92 6.19 3.76
C MET A 80 -0.49 6.73 3.58
N LEU A 81 0.25 6.26 2.59
CA LEU A 81 1.66 6.57 2.32
C LEU A 81 2.52 6.61 3.61
N ALA A 82 2.50 5.51 4.35
CA ALA A 82 3.03 5.44 5.71
C ALA A 82 4.52 5.75 5.79
N ASN A 83 5.32 5.25 4.85
CA ASN A 83 6.78 5.42 4.85
C ASN A 83 7.22 6.88 4.61
N ALA A 84 6.41 7.67 3.92
CA ALA A 84 6.69 9.08 3.64
C ALA A 84 6.09 10.04 4.70
N GLY A 85 5.78 9.55 5.90
CA GLY A 85 5.29 10.35 7.00
C GLY A 85 3.76 10.36 7.16
N MET A 86 3.09 9.29 6.79
CA MET A 86 1.61 9.13 6.88
C MET A 86 0.86 10.23 6.12
N VAL A 87 1.33 10.57 4.91
CA VAL A 87 0.70 11.62 4.09
C VAL A 87 -0.65 11.12 3.59
N PRO A 88 -1.78 11.69 4.03
CA PRO A 88 -3.09 11.21 3.64
C PRO A 88 -3.36 11.44 2.15
N ALA A 89 -4.15 10.55 1.57
CA ALA A 89 -4.76 10.79 0.27
C ALA A 89 -5.70 12.00 0.36
N ARG A 90 -5.64 12.88 -0.65
CA ARG A 90 -6.61 13.96 -0.78
C ARG A 90 -7.96 13.39 -1.18
N GLU A 91 -9.02 14.13 -0.88
CA GLU A 91 -10.38 13.80 -1.31
C GLU A 91 -10.43 13.56 -2.82
N GLY A 92 -11.11 12.51 -3.24
CA GLY A 92 -11.23 12.09 -4.64
C GLY A 92 -10.00 11.41 -5.25
N PHE A 93 -8.86 11.34 -4.54
CA PHE A 93 -7.63 10.78 -5.12
C PHE A 93 -7.70 9.25 -5.26
N LEU A 94 -8.11 8.54 -4.20
CA LEU A 94 -8.21 7.08 -4.23
C LEU A 94 -9.35 6.61 -5.14
N GLU A 95 -10.48 7.31 -5.10
CA GLU A 95 -11.63 7.09 -5.95
C GLU A 95 -11.25 7.23 -7.42
N GLY A 96 -10.58 8.32 -7.78
CA GLY A 96 -10.13 8.55 -9.15
C GLY A 96 -9.11 7.52 -9.63
N LEU A 97 -8.20 7.07 -8.76
CA LEU A 97 -7.28 5.96 -9.09
C LEU A 97 -8.04 4.66 -9.33
N ARG A 98 -9.06 4.34 -8.50
CA ARG A 98 -9.92 3.15 -8.70
C ARG A 98 -10.64 3.22 -10.05
N GLU A 99 -11.21 4.36 -10.39
CA GLU A 99 -11.92 4.57 -11.67
C GLU A 99 -10.99 4.41 -12.87
N VAL A 100 -9.83 5.07 -12.84
CA VAL A 100 -8.84 5.00 -13.93
C VAL A 100 -8.31 3.58 -14.10
N THR A 101 -7.93 2.91 -13.02
CA THR A 101 -7.41 1.54 -13.11
C THR A 101 -8.45 0.56 -13.61
N ALA A 102 -9.72 0.69 -13.19
CA ALA A 102 -10.81 -0.14 -13.68
C ALA A 102 -11.05 0.08 -15.19
N ARG A 103 -11.09 1.34 -15.64
CA ARG A 103 -11.28 1.70 -17.06
C ARG A 103 -10.16 1.18 -17.95
N LEU A 104 -8.93 1.16 -17.45
CA LEU A 104 -7.75 0.73 -18.21
C LEU A 104 -7.45 -0.77 -18.07
N GLY A 105 -8.21 -1.52 -17.28
CA GLY A 105 -7.96 -2.95 -17.03
C GLY A 105 -6.71 -3.22 -16.19
N ILE A 106 -6.24 -2.25 -15.42
CA ILE A 106 -5.07 -2.34 -14.54
C ILE A 106 -5.54 -2.82 -13.16
N LEU A 107 -4.90 -3.84 -12.59
CA LEU A 107 -5.24 -4.30 -11.24
C LEU A 107 -4.82 -3.26 -10.20
N LEU A 108 -5.75 -2.87 -9.33
CA LEU A 108 -5.46 -2.02 -8.17
C LEU A 108 -5.14 -2.91 -6.97
N ILE A 109 -3.94 -2.79 -6.41
CA ILE A 109 -3.49 -3.52 -5.24
C ILE A 109 -3.37 -2.55 -4.07
N PHE A 110 -4.13 -2.77 -2.99
CA PHE A 110 -3.94 -2.05 -1.73
C PHE A 110 -2.92 -2.81 -0.88
N ASP A 111 -1.82 -2.13 -0.57
CA ASP A 111 -0.89 -2.59 0.46
C ASP A 111 -1.39 -2.13 1.82
N GLU A 112 -2.10 -3.02 2.48
CA GLU A 112 -2.65 -2.77 3.82
C GLU A 112 -1.81 -3.38 4.94
N VAL A 113 -0.55 -3.64 4.69
CA VAL A 113 0.39 -4.16 5.72
C VAL A 113 0.46 -3.24 6.95
N ILE A 114 0.27 -1.93 6.76
CA ILE A 114 0.17 -0.95 7.86
C ILE A 114 -1.28 -0.51 8.08
N SER A 115 -1.99 -0.19 7.01
CA SER A 115 -3.28 0.48 7.07
C SER A 115 -4.46 -0.43 7.46
N PHE A 116 -4.31 -1.76 7.42
CA PHE A 116 -5.37 -2.69 7.80
C PHE A 116 -5.93 -2.45 9.20
N ARG A 117 -5.11 -1.96 10.12
CA ARG A 117 -5.50 -1.70 11.51
C ARG A 117 -6.39 -0.45 11.74
N VAL A 118 -6.75 0.30 10.70
CA VAL A 118 -7.52 1.55 10.88
C VAL A 118 -9.04 1.34 10.95
N ALA A 119 -9.51 0.18 10.51
CA ALA A 119 -10.91 -0.25 10.60
C ALA A 119 -10.98 -1.78 10.55
N SER A 120 -12.14 -2.37 10.83
CA SER A 120 -12.34 -3.83 10.81
C SER A 120 -12.06 -4.44 9.43
N GLY A 121 -12.49 -3.77 8.37
CA GLY A 121 -12.19 -4.14 6.99
C GLY A 121 -11.01 -3.36 6.38
N GLY A 122 -10.16 -2.75 7.21
CA GLY A 122 -8.96 -2.05 6.74
C GLY A 122 -9.21 -0.66 6.16
N ALA A 123 -8.21 -0.12 5.47
CA ALA A 123 -8.31 1.17 4.80
C ALA A 123 -9.33 1.14 3.66
N GLN A 124 -9.51 0.00 2.99
CA GLN A 124 -10.53 -0.15 1.95
C GLN A 124 -11.95 0.10 2.48
N GLU A 125 -12.28 -0.35 3.71
CA GLU A 125 -13.54 -0.02 4.37
C GLU A 125 -13.60 1.47 4.73
N ARG A 126 -12.54 2.00 5.34
CA ARG A 126 -12.48 3.38 5.80
C ARG A 126 -12.64 4.40 4.67
N PHE A 127 -12.09 4.10 3.50
CA PHE A 127 -12.15 4.98 2.32
C PHE A 127 -13.24 4.59 1.33
N GLY A 128 -13.96 3.50 1.54
CA GLY A 128 -15.01 3.03 0.64
C GLY A 128 -14.47 2.56 -0.73
N ILE A 129 -13.20 2.16 -0.81
CA ILE A 129 -12.54 1.73 -2.05
C ILE A 129 -12.39 0.21 -2.05
N ARG A 130 -12.83 -0.44 -3.12
CA ARG A 130 -12.65 -1.88 -3.32
C ARG A 130 -11.48 -2.13 -4.28
N PRO A 131 -10.30 -2.52 -3.80
CA PRO A 131 -9.18 -2.91 -4.64
C PRO A 131 -9.44 -4.27 -5.31
N ASP A 132 -8.63 -4.62 -6.31
CA ASP A 132 -8.66 -5.94 -6.93
C ASP A 132 -7.91 -6.98 -6.08
N LEU A 133 -6.81 -6.55 -5.45
CA LEU A 133 -6.01 -7.35 -4.52
C LEU A 133 -5.65 -6.53 -3.29
N THR A 134 -5.44 -7.21 -2.17
CA THR A 134 -4.98 -6.63 -0.91
C THR A 134 -3.82 -7.44 -0.37
N THR A 135 -2.74 -6.78 0.07
CA THR A 135 -1.67 -7.40 0.83
C THR A 135 -1.77 -7.06 2.30
N LEU A 136 -1.51 -8.01 3.16
CA LEU A 136 -1.66 -7.92 4.61
C LEU A 136 -0.39 -8.41 5.33
N GLY A 137 -0.17 -7.94 6.53
CA GLY A 137 0.96 -8.33 7.36
C GLY A 137 0.87 -7.72 8.75
N LYS A 138 1.97 -7.66 9.45
CA LYS A 138 2.10 -7.02 10.77
C LYS A 138 1.00 -7.46 11.76
N ILE A 139 -0.03 -6.62 11.96
CA ILE A 139 -1.04 -6.83 13.00
C ILE A 139 -1.78 -8.17 12.88
N ILE A 140 -1.94 -8.69 11.65
CA ILE A 140 -2.62 -9.97 11.43
C ILE A 140 -1.85 -11.18 11.98
N GLY A 141 -0.59 -11.01 12.38
CA GLY A 141 0.26 -12.06 12.96
C GLY A 141 0.32 -12.05 14.48
N GLY A 142 -0.31 -11.06 15.15
CA GLY A 142 -0.28 -10.99 16.61
C GLY A 142 1.12 -10.81 17.21
N GLY A 143 2.02 -10.13 16.51
CA GLY A 143 3.42 -9.94 16.89
C GLY A 143 4.39 -10.96 16.27
N LEU A 144 3.88 -11.98 15.60
CA LEU A 144 4.67 -12.98 14.89
C LEU A 144 4.76 -12.66 13.37
N ALA A 145 5.78 -13.21 12.71
CA ALA A 145 6.02 -12.99 11.30
C ALA A 145 4.89 -13.59 10.43
N VAL A 146 4.28 -12.77 9.59
CA VAL A 146 3.21 -13.17 8.67
C VAL A 146 3.17 -12.25 7.46
N GLY A 147 2.79 -12.80 6.34
CA GLY A 147 2.34 -12.08 5.16
C GLY A 147 1.15 -12.81 4.55
N ALA A 148 0.19 -12.08 4.04
CA ALA A 148 -0.95 -12.64 3.33
C ALA A 148 -1.32 -11.72 2.16
N PHE A 149 -1.96 -12.30 1.17
CA PHE A 149 -2.58 -11.56 0.08
C PHE A 149 -3.85 -12.26 -0.37
N GLY A 150 -4.76 -11.50 -0.91
CA GLY A 150 -6.02 -12.02 -1.40
C GLY A 150 -6.73 -10.98 -2.25
N GLY A 151 -7.90 -11.34 -2.79
CA GLY A 151 -8.69 -10.42 -3.59
C GLY A 151 -9.65 -11.13 -4.53
N ARG A 152 -9.86 -10.59 -5.71
CA ARG A 152 -10.78 -11.09 -6.73
C ARG A 152 -10.53 -12.57 -7.05
N ALA A 153 -11.61 -13.34 -7.04
CA ALA A 153 -11.55 -14.78 -7.25
C ALA A 153 -10.95 -15.17 -8.62
N ASP A 154 -11.24 -14.42 -9.67
CA ASP A 154 -10.71 -14.68 -11.02
C ASP A 154 -9.17 -14.52 -11.07
N VAL A 155 -8.59 -13.64 -10.25
CA VAL A 155 -7.14 -13.50 -10.11
C VAL A 155 -6.57 -14.57 -9.17
N MET A 156 -7.21 -14.81 -8.02
CA MET A 156 -6.73 -15.77 -7.04
C MET A 156 -6.83 -17.23 -7.54
N ASN A 157 -7.74 -17.55 -8.45
CA ASN A 157 -7.87 -18.87 -9.05
C ASN A 157 -6.62 -19.32 -9.85
N PHE A 158 -5.70 -18.40 -10.18
CA PHE A 158 -4.42 -18.80 -10.77
C PHE A 158 -3.54 -19.63 -9.82
N TYR A 159 -3.79 -19.55 -8.51
CA TYR A 159 -3.11 -20.34 -7.47
C TYR A 159 -3.80 -21.69 -7.20
N ASP A 160 -5.01 -21.93 -7.72
CA ASP A 160 -5.78 -23.13 -7.42
C ASP A 160 -5.13 -24.37 -8.07
N PRO A 161 -4.66 -25.36 -7.29
CA PRO A 161 -4.08 -26.59 -7.82
C PRO A 161 -5.12 -27.66 -8.20
N ARG A 162 -6.41 -27.42 -7.97
CA ARG A 162 -7.46 -28.38 -8.33
C ARG A 162 -7.51 -28.56 -9.85
N GLY A 163 -7.48 -29.78 -10.31
CA GLY A 163 -7.37 -30.09 -11.73
C GLY A 163 -5.94 -30.12 -12.29
N GLY A 164 -4.93 -30.10 -11.40
CA GLY A 164 -3.52 -30.18 -11.76
C GLY A 164 -2.67 -29.11 -11.05
N ARG A 165 -1.57 -28.73 -11.68
CA ARG A 165 -0.66 -27.71 -11.15
C ARG A 165 -1.28 -26.32 -11.36
N GLY A 166 -1.39 -25.52 -10.32
CA GLY A 166 -1.78 -24.11 -10.44
C GLY A 166 -0.90 -23.37 -11.44
N ARG A 167 -1.43 -22.34 -12.10
CA ARG A 167 -0.66 -21.51 -13.06
C ARG A 167 0.42 -20.70 -12.36
N ILE A 168 0.21 -20.34 -11.09
CA ILE A 168 1.18 -19.67 -10.25
C ILE A 168 1.48 -20.57 -9.06
N ASN A 169 2.74 -20.99 -8.92
CA ASN A 169 3.18 -21.74 -7.76
C ASN A 169 3.41 -20.79 -6.59
N HIS A 170 2.82 -21.12 -5.45
CA HIS A 170 3.07 -20.42 -4.19
C HIS A 170 3.31 -21.45 -3.09
N GLY A 171 4.38 -21.30 -2.36
CA GLY A 171 4.75 -22.19 -1.27
C GLY A 171 5.76 -21.56 -0.35
N GLY A 172 5.78 -22.03 0.89
CA GLY A 172 6.74 -21.62 1.91
C GLY A 172 6.59 -22.51 3.13
N THR A 173 7.71 -22.97 3.67
CA THR A 173 7.75 -23.91 4.81
C THR A 173 6.96 -23.40 6.03
N PHE A 174 6.95 -22.07 6.23
CA PHE A 174 6.27 -21.43 7.36
C PHE A 174 4.90 -20.85 7.04
N ASN A 175 4.37 -21.09 5.82
CA ASN A 175 3.04 -20.64 5.47
C ASN A 175 1.99 -21.28 6.40
N ALA A 176 1.04 -20.47 6.86
CA ALA A 176 0.00 -20.88 7.80
C ALA A 176 0.54 -21.55 9.09
N ASN A 177 1.70 -21.10 9.56
CA ASN A 177 2.30 -21.56 10.80
C ASN A 177 1.29 -21.48 11.97
N PRO A 178 1.02 -22.59 12.68
CA PRO A 178 -0.04 -22.63 13.70
C PRO A 178 0.14 -21.59 14.82
N LEU A 179 1.39 -21.33 15.22
CA LEU A 179 1.69 -20.35 16.28
C LEU A 179 1.31 -18.94 15.83
N THR A 180 1.70 -18.59 14.61
CA THR A 180 1.34 -17.28 14.01
C THR A 180 -0.17 -17.16 13.79
N MET A 181 -0.84 -18.22 13.37
CA MET A 181 -2.30 -18.23 13.20
C MET A 181 -3.01 -18.02 14.53
N ALA A 182 -2.60 -18.73 15.59
CA ALA A 182 -3.17 -18.55 16.93
C ALA A 182 -2.94 -17.14 17.48
N GLY A 183 -1.72 -16.60 17.36
CA GLY A 183 -1.41 -15.22 17.77
C GLY A 183 -2.20 -14.18 16.99
N GLY A 184 -2.36 -14.40 15.67
CA GLY A 184 -3.16 -13.55 14.80
C GLY A 184 -4.64 -13.53 15.21
N VAL A 185 -5.26 -14.70 15.39
CA VAL A 185 -6.66 -14.82 15.85
C VAL A 185 -6.85 -14.09 17.17
N ALA A 186 -6.02 -14.40 18.19
CA ALA A 186 -6.12 -13.76 19.49
C ALA A 186 -5.99 -12.22 19.44
N THR A 187 -5.18 -11.70 18.52
CA THR A 187 -5.03 -10.24 18.32
C THR A 187 -6.23 -9.64 17.61
N LEU A 188 -6.69 -10.28 16.53
CA LEU A 188 -7.81 -9.74 15.74
C LEU A 188 -9.12 -9.74 16.53
N GLU A 189 -9.34 -10.72 17.42
CA GLU A 189 -10.50 -10.74 18.34
C GLU A 189 -10.52 -9.54 19.31
N GLN A 190 -9.36 -8.94 19.62
CA GLN A 190 -9.30 -7.72 20.45
C GLN A 190 -9.63 -6.43 19.66
N LEU A 191 -9.62 -6.48 18.33
CA LEU A 191 -9.93 -5.34 17.47
C LEU A 191 -11.44 -5.17 17.27
N THR A 192 -12.14 -4.96 18.39
CA THR A 192 -13.59 -4.70 18.41
C THR A 192 -13.91 -3.27 17.95
N ALA A 193 -15.16 -2.99 17.62
CA ALA A 193 -15.62 -1.63 17.31
C ALA A 193 -15.27 -0.63 18.42
N GLN A 194 -15.37 -1.06 19.69
CA GLN A 194 -14.97 -0.24 20.83
C GLN A 194 -13.45 0.02 20.87
N ALA A 195 -12.63 -0.97 20.52
CA ALA A 195 -11.19 -0.80 20.42
C ALA A 195 -10.82 0.23 19.34
N TYR A 196 -11.42 0.16 18.16
CA TYR A 196 -11.24 1.15 17.10
C TYR A 196 -11.65 2.54 17.52
N ALA A 197 -12.84 2.71 18.13
CA ALA A 197 -13.30 4.00 18.64
C ALA A 197 -12.34 4.60 19.68
N ARG A 198 -11.80 3.75 20.58
CA ARG A 198 -10.78 4.18 21.56
C ARG A 198 -9.48 4.61 20.88
N LEU A 199 -8.99 3.87 19.88
CA LEU A 199 -7.79 4.21 19.14
C LEU A 199 -7.95 5.54 18.39
N ASP A 200 -9.08 5.77 17.75
CA ASP A 200 -9.41 7.03 17.09
C ASP A 200 -9.43 8.20 18.07
N ALA A 201 -10.09 8.02 19.23
CA ALA A 201 -10.13 9.05 20.27
C ALA A 201 -8.72 9.41 20.80
N LEU A 202 -7.87 8.41 21.05
CA LEU A 202 -6.49 8.61 21.48
C LEU A 202 -5.64 9.30 20.38
N GLY A 203 -5.79 8.87 19.15
CA GLY A 203 -5.13 9.49 17.98
C GLY A 203 -5.53 10.95 17.81
N ASN A 204 -6.82 11.27 17.90
CA ASN A 204 -7.32 12.64 17.84
C ASN A 204 -6.76 13.49 18.99
N ARG A 205 -6.79 12.98 20.22
CA ARG A 205 -6.22 13.67 21.39
C ARG A 205 -4.75 14.01 21.19
N LEU A 206 -3.94 13.07 20.65
CA LEU A 206 -2.54 13.28 20.38
C LEU A 206 -2.35 14.35 19.30
N ARG A 207 -3.01 14.20 18.14
CA ARG A 207 -2.95 15.16 17.04
C ARG A 207 -3.30 16.59 17.49
N ASP A 208 -4.37 16.74 18.23
CA ASP A 208 -4.81 18.05 18.72
C ASP A 208 -3.83 18.64 19.75
N GLY A 209 -3.24 17.79 20.60
CA GLY A 209 -2.18 18.20 21.52
C GLY A 209 -0.96 18.76 20.78
N VAL A 210 -0.50 18.04 19.78
CA VAL A 210 0.65 18.47 18.95
C VAL A 210 0.32 19.72 18.15
N ARG A 211 -0.86 19.81 17.51
CA ARG A 211 -1.31 21.01 16.79
C ARG A 211 -1.31 22.26 17.70
N ARG A 212 -1.85 22.15 18.90
CA ARG A 212 -1.82 23.26 19.87
C ARG A 212 -0.40 23.65 20.25
N MET A 213 0.49 22.68 20.45
CA MET A 213 1.91 22.94 20.76
C MET A 213 2.62 23.66 19.61
N LEU A 214 2.47 23.19 18.37
CA LEU A 214 3.05 23.81 17.18
C LEU A 214 2.56 25.25 17.02
N LYS A 215 1.25 25.49 17.18
CA LYS A 215 0.66 26.84 17.13
C LYS A 215 1.27 27.76 18.20
N ARG A 216 1.37 27.29 19.44
CA ARG A 216 1.98 28.05 20.56
C ARG A 216 3.44 28.40 20.29
N LYS A 217 4.18 27.49 19.68
CA LYS A 217 5.60 27.67 19.34
C LYS A 217 5.81 28.36 17.99
N LYS A 218 4.75 28.75 17.29
CA LYS A 218 4.81 29.33 15.92
C LYS A 218 5.64 28.48 14.95
N HIS A 219 5.59 27.16 15.12
CA HIS A 219 6.33 26.22 14.26
C HIS A 219 5.49 25.87 13.01
N PRO A 220 6.07 25.87 11.79
CA PRO A 220 5.32 25.66 10.54
C PRO A 220 4.95 24.20 10.27
N GLY A 221 5.17 23.28 11.22
CA GLY A 221 4.87 21.87 11.07
C GLY A 221 3.39 21.58 10.88
N GLN A 222 3.08 20.50 10.15
CA GLN A 222 1.73 19.97 9.99
C GLN A 222 1.61 18.64 10.76
N VAL A 223 0.39 18.33 11.17
CA VAL A 223 0.05 17.07 11.86
C VAL A 223 -1.12 16.43 11.13
N THR A 224 -0.89 15.25 10.61
CA THR A 224 -1.87 14.41 9.91
C THR A 224 -2.53 13.40 10.85
#